data_f146842b852df84b0acd1e4344e97dc8
#
_entry.id   f146842b852df84b0acd1e4344e97dc8
#
_cell.length_a   1.000
_cell.length_b   1.000
_cell.length_c   1.000
_cell.angle_alpha   90.00
_cell.angle_beta   90.00
_cell.angle_gamma   90.00
#
_symmetry.space_group_name_H-M   'P 1'
#
loop_
_entity.id
_entity.type
_entity.pdbx_description
1 polymer ?
#
loop_
_entity_poly.entity_id
_entity_poly.type
_entity_poly.pdbx_seq_one_letter_code
_entity_poly.pdbx_strand_id
1 'polypeptide(L)'
;GRKPASLPRDTRLWPSVDLLIPTYNEDLSIVRGTVYAAMGIDWPADKLNIYILDDGRRESFRQFAAEVGVGYITRSDNRHAKAGNLNHALKQLNGELVAIFDCDHIPVRSFLQM
;
A
#
# COMPACT_ATOMS: atom_id res chain seq x y z
N GLY A 1 3.26 -10.07 -17.84
CA GLY A 1 2.13 -10.52 -17.07
C GLY A 1 0.82 -10.44 -17.83
N ARG A 2 -0.11 -11.22 -17.40
CA ARG A 2 -1.45 -11.21 -18.00
C ARG A 2 -2.19 -9.95 -17.58
N LYS A 3 -2.63 -9.18 -18.54
CA LYS A 3 -3.64 -8.17 -18.26
C LYS A 3 -4.96 -8.87 -18.02
N PRO A 4 -5.71 -8.49 -16.96
CA PRO A 4 -7.07 -8.97 -16.84
C PRO A 4 -7.84 -8.62 -18.10
N ALA A 5 -8.43 -9.62 -18.74
CA ALA A 5 -9.17 -9.42 -20.00
C ALA A 5 -10.36 -8.48 -19.83
N SER A 6 -10.77 -8.21 -18.59
CA SER A 6 -11.93 -7.41 -18.24
C SER A 6 -11.65 -5.93 -18.02
N LEU A 7 -10.37 -5.47 -18.09
CA LEU A 7 -10.08 -4.06 -17.86
C LEU A 7 -10.57 -3.21 -19.04
N PRO A 8 -11.36 -2.16 -18.77
CA PRO A 8 -11.80 -1.24 -19.80
C PRO A 8 -10.63 -0.54 -20.50
N ARG A 9 -10.80 -0.14 -21.74
CA ARG A 9 -9.82 0.71 -22.42
C ARG A 9 -9.78 2.12 -21.84
N ASP A 10 -10.92 2.62 -21.40
CA ASP A 10 -11.02 3.92 -20.75
C ASP A 10 -10.54 3.79 -19.32
N THR A 11 -9.37 4.37 -19.02
CA THR A 11 -8.77 4.29 -17.68
C THR A 11 -9.61 4.93 -16.60
N ARG A 12 -10.55 5.82 -16.97
CA ARG A 12 -11.48 6.41 -15.99
C ARG A 12 -12.42 5.38 -15.39
N LEU A 13 -12.59 4.25 -16.08
CA LEU A 13 -13.44 3.14 -15.63
C LEU A 13 -12.67 2.09 -14.84
N TRP A 14 -11.36 2.25 -14.68
CA TRP A 14 -10.55 1.33 -13.89
C TRP A 14 -10.87 1.52 -12.41
N PRO A 15 -10.79 0.46 -11.59
CA PRO A 15 -11.08 0.59 -10.17
C PRO A 15 -10.02 1.43 -9.45
N SER A 16 -10.44 2.08 -8.37
CA SER A 16 -9.51 2.70 -7.44
C SER A 16 -8.82 1.62 -6.62
N VAL A 17 -7.53 1.80 -6.37
CA VAL A 17 -6.71 0.83 -5.65
C VAL A 17 -6.06 1.53 -4.46
N ASP A 18 -6.20 0.94 -3.28
CA ASP A 18 -5.38 1.26 -2.12
C ASP A 18 -4.27 0.23 -2.03
N LEU A 19 -3.04 0.67 -2.26
CA LEU A 19 -1.86 -0.19 -2.23
C LEU A 19 -1.18 -0.03 -0.88
N LEU A 20 -1.13 -1.10 -0.12
CA LEU A 20 -0.66 -1.11 1.26
C LEU A 20 0.73 -1.76 1.33
N ILE A 21 1.65 -1.10 1.99
CA ILE A 21 3.00 -1.60 2.21
C ILE A 21 3.19 -1.80 3.71
N PRO A 22 2.90 -3.01 4.23
CA PRO A 22 3.05 -3.25 5.67
C PRO A 22 4.52 -3.31 6.05
N THR A 23 4.86 -2.63 7.13
CA THR A 23 6.20 -2.65 7.70
C THR A 23 6.12 -2.88 9.19
N TYR A 24 7.11 -3.51 9.75
CA TYR A 24 7.21 -3.70 11.19
C TYR A 24 8.59 -3.32 11.71
N ASN A 25 9.63 -4.00 11.24
CA ASN A 25 11.00 -3.75 11.68
C ASN A 25 12.00 -3.65 10.52
N GLU A 26 11.50 -3.62 9.28
CA GLU A 26 12.39 -3.51 8.12
C GLU A 26 13.10 -2.16 8.13
N ASP A 27 14.30 -2.11 7.56
CA ASP A 27 15.03 -0.86 7.39
C ASP A 27 14.32 0.06 6.40
N LEU A 28 14.48 1.35 6.61
CA LEU A 28 13.93 2.35 5.70
C LEU A 28 14.42 2.15 4.26
N SER A 29 15.66 1.71 4.07
CA SER A 29 16.20 1.45 2.74
C SER A 29 15.38 0.42 1.97
N ILE A 30 14.90 -0.63 2.66
CA ILE A 30 14.06 -1.66 2.06
C ILE A 30 12.69 -1.09 1.71
N VAL A 31 12.08 -0.39 2.65
CA VAL A 31 10.75 0.20 2.45
C VAL A 31 10.80 1.25 1.35
N ARG A 32 11.86 2.05 1.28
CA ARG A 32 12.05 3.04 0.22
C ARG A 32 12.03 2.39 -1.15
N GLY A 33 12.77 1.30 -1.34
CA GLY A 33 12.78 0.57 -2.60
C GLY A 33 11.42 0.03 -2.97
N THR A 34 10.68 -0.50 -1.99
CA THR A 34 9.33 -1.02 -2.19
C THR A 34 8.36 0.11 -2.59
N VAL A 35 8.45 1.26 -1.94
CA VAL A 35 7.61 2.43 -2.28
C VAL A 35 7.89 2.90 -3.70
N TYR A 36 9.16 3.01 -4.09
CA TYR A 36 9.50 3.43 -5.44
C TYR A 36 9.01 2.42 -6.48
N ALA A 37 9.10 1.13 -6.20
CA ALA A 37 8.55 0.10 -7.08
C ALA A 37 7.03 0.25 -7.22
N ALA A 38 6.33 0.52 -6.12
CA ALA A 38 4.89 0.73 -6.13
C ALA A 38 4.52 1.98 -6.94
N MET A 39 5.29 3.06 -6.81
CA MET A 39 5.06 4.29 -7.57
C MET A 39 5.27 4.12 -9.06
N GLY A 40 6.04 3.11 -9.47
CA GLY A 40 6.28 2.79 -10.87
C GLY A 40 5.24 1.88 -11.50
N ILE A 41 4.22 1.47 -10.76
CA ILE A 41 3.15 0.61 -11.29
C ILE A 41 2.34 1.39 -12.32
N ASP A 42 2.02 0.74 -13.43
CA ASP A 42 1.24 1.32 -14.52
C ASP A 42 -0.25 1.29 -14.16
N TRP A 43 -0.68 2.30 -13.43
CA TRP A 43 -2.07 2.50 -13.02
C TRP A 43 -2.35 4.01 -13.00
N PRO A 44 -3.59 4.46 -13.33
CA PRO A 44 -3.90 5.88 -13.29
C PRO A 44 -3.59 6.49 -11.92
N ALA A 45 -2.86 7.60 -11.91
CA ALA A 45 -2.37 8.20 -10.67
C ALA A 45 -3.49 8.64 -9.73
N ASP A 46 -4.61 9.06 -10.28
CA ASP A 46 -5.80 9.47 -9.50
C ASP A 46 -6.60 8.28 -8.95
N LYS A 47 -6.20 7.06 -9.32
CA LYS A 47 -6.86 5.83 -8.88
C LYS A 47 -5.94 4.89 -8.10
N LEU A 48 -4.74 5.34 -7.78
CA LEU A 48 -3.77 4.55 -7.01
C LEU A 48 -3.32 5.36 -5.80
N ASN A 49 -3.66 4.88 -4.61
CA ASN A 49 -3.24 5.47 -3.36
C ASN A 49 -2.30 4.51 -2.65
N ILE A 50 -1.10 4.96 -2.34
CA ILE A 50 -0.07 4.15 -1.71
C ILE A 50 0.04 4.56 -0.25
N TYR A 51 0.10 3.57 0.64
CA TYR A 51 0.19 3.79 2.08
C TYR A 51 1.27 2.91 2.68
N ILE A 52 2.12 3.51 3.51
CA ILE A 52 3.01 2.77 4.38
C ILE A 52 2.27 2.48 5.68
N LEU A 53 2.20 1.21 6.06
CA LEU A 53 1.60 0.80 7.33
C LEU A 53 2.73 0.48 8.30
N ASP A 54 3.01 1.38 9.22
CA ASP A 54 4.20 1.27 10.06
C ASP A 54 3.83 0.94 11.51
N ASP A 55 3.84 -0.34 11.84
CA ASP A 55 3.65 -0.80 13.22
C ASP A 55 4.82 -0.40 14.12
N GLY A 56 5.97 -0.11 13.55
CA GLY A 56 7.13 0.38 14.29
C GLY A 56 7.00 1.83 14.75
N ARG A 57 6.07 2.58 14.19
CA ARG A 57 5.83 3.99 14.52
C ARG A 57 7.09 4.83 14.47
N ARG A 58 7.83 4.72 13.38
CA ARG A 58 9.14 5.36 13.22
C ARG A 58 9.02 6.69 12.51
N GLU A 59 9.52 7.74 13.13
CA GLU A 59 9.43 9.11 12.58
C GLU A 59 10.11 9.23 11.23
N SER A 60 11.22 8.54 11.02
CA SER A 60 11.90 8.54 9.72
C SER A 60 11.01 8.02 8.58
N PHE A 61 10.14 7.07 8.88
CA PHE A 61 9.19 6.53 7.90
C PHE A 61 8.07 7.53 7.61
N ARG A 62 7.59 8.20 8.65
CA ARG A 62 6.60 9.27 8.48
C ARG A 62 7.15 10.39 7.59
N GLN A 63 8.38 10.83 7.87
CA GLN A 63 9.03 11.87 7.08
C GLN A 63 9.23 11.44 5.64
N PHE A 64 9.68 10.22 5.42
CA PHE A 64 9.85 9.69 4.07
C PHE A 64 8.54 9.67 3.32
N ALA A 65 7.46 9.20 3.94
CA ALA A 65 6.14 9.17 3.32
C ALA A 65 5.70 10.57 2.88
N ALA A 66 5.89 11.56 3.74
CA ALA A 66 5.56 12.95 3.41
C ALA A 66 6.40 13.47 2.25
N GLU A 67 7.70 13.15 2.21
CA GLU A 67 8.59 13.60 1.15
C GLU A 67 8.21 13.08 -0.23
N VAL A 68 7.80 11.81 -0.31
CA VAL A 68 7.46 11.20 -1.59
C VAL A 68 5.97 11.26 -1.91
N GLY A 69 5.14 11.74 -0.98
CA GLY A 69 3.73 11.95 -1.22
C GLY A 69 2.86 10.70 -1.10
N VAL A 70 3.27 9.73 -0.26
CA VAL A 70 2.42 8.57 0.05
C VAL A 70 1.83 8.70 1.44
N GLY A 71 0.76 7.95 1.70
CA GLY A 71 0.12 7.95 3.01
C GLY A 71 0.94 7.20 4.04
N TYR A 72 0.71 7.52 5.31
CA TYR A 72 1.38 6.87 6.43
C TYR A 72 0.33 6.55 7.47
N ILE A 73 0.22 5.28 7.82
CA ILE A 73 -0.76 4.80 8.79
C ILE A 73 -0.02 4.03 9.87
N THR A 74 -0.29 4.38 11.11
CA THR A 74 0.23 3.67 12.27
C THR A 74 -0.91 3.42 13.25
N ARG A 75 -0.69 2.58 14.24
CA ARG A 75 -1.68 2.30 15.28
C ARG A 75 -1.03 2.32 16.65
N SER A 76 -1.85 2.46 17.68
CA SER A 76 -1.38 2.65 19.05
C SER A 76 -0.92 1.36 19.73
N ASP A 77 -1.29 0.19 19.20
CA ASP A 77 -0.89 -1.10 19.75
C ASP A 77 -0.37 -2.01 18.64
N ASN A 78 0.33 -3.07 19.05
CA ASN A 78 0.91 -4.02 18.11
C ASN A 78 0.22 -5.39 18.17
N ARG A 79 -1.04 -5.43 18.63
CA ARG A 79 -1.78 -6.67 18.70
C ARG A 79 -1.92 -7.30 17.32
N HIS A 80 -1.68 -8.60 17.26
CA HIS A 80 -1.79 -9.39 16.05
C HIS A 80 -0.84 -8.94 14.95
N ALA A 81 0.17 -8.15 15.29
CA ALA A 81 1.26 -7.78 14.37
C ALA A 81 0.74 -7.39 12.98
N LYS A 82 1.17 -8.11 11.95
CA LYS A 82 0.84 -7.78 10.56
C LYS A 82 -0.67 -7.80 10.28
N ALA A 83 -1.38 -8.80 10.78
CA ALA A 83 -2.82 -8.90 10.56
C ALA A 83 -3.56 -7.72 11.18
N GLY A 84 -3.19 -7.34 12.41
CA GLY A 84 -3.78 -6.18 13.07
C GLY A 84 -3.47 -4.88 12.34
N ASN A 85 -2.27 -4.74 11.80
CA ASN A 85 -1.86 -3.59 11.02
C ASN A 85 -2.75 -3.43 9.77
N LEU A 86 -2.93 -4.51 9.02
CA LEU A 86 -3.78 -4.50 7.83
C LEU A 86 -5.23 -4.22 8.18
N ASN A 87 -5.76 -4.88 9.22
CA ASN A 87 -7.15 -4.69 9.63
C ASN A 87 -7.42 -3.25 10.07
N HIS A 88 -6.48 -2.65 10.80
CA HIS A 88 -6.58 -1.25 11.20
C HIS A 88 -6.64 -0.32 9.99
N ALA A 89 -5.77 -0.56 9.01
CA ALA A 89 -5.76 0.25 7.79
C ALA A 89 -7.04 0.10 6.99
N LEU A 90 -7.54 -1.13 6.82
CA LEU A 90 -8.74 -1.40 6.03
C LEU A 90 -9.97 -0.66 6.56
N LYS A 91 -10.02 -0.36 7.85
CA LYS A 91 -11.11 0.43 8.43
C LYS A 91 -11.11 1.87 7.99
N GLN A 92 -9.98 2.37 7.51
CA GLN A 92 -9.80 3.78 7.14
C GLN A 92 -9.86 4.02 5.64
N LEU A 93 -9.84 2.94 4.84
CA LEU A 93 -9.69 3.02 3.39
C LEU A 93 -10.96 2.55 2.70
N ASN A 94 -11.22 3.13 1.54
CA ASN A 94 -12.44 2.84 0.78
C ASN A 94 -12.20 2.64 -0.71
N GLY A 95 -10.98 2.27 -1.11
CA GLY A 95 -10.70 1.88 -2.47
C GLY A 95 -11.48 0.63 -2.88
N GLU A 96 -11.78 0.51 -4.15
CA GLU A 96 -12.51 -0.65 -4.67
C GLU A 96 -11.70 -1.93 -4.58
N LEU A 97 -10.37 -1.82 -4.78
CA LEU A 97 -9.43 -2.91 -4.62
C LEU A 97 -8.40 -2.55 -3.57
N VAL A 98 -7.92 -3.56 -2.88
CA VAL A 98 -6.79 -3.42 -1.97
C VAL A 98 -5.69 -4.33 -2.47
N ALA A 99 -4.52 -3.78 -2.70
CA ALA A 99 -3.31 -4.52 -3.04
C ALA A 99 -2.33 -4.46 -1.89
N ILE A 100 -1.65 -5.55 -1.61
CA ILE A 100 -0.64 -5.63 -0.57
C ILE A 100 0.71 -5.90 -1.22
N PHE A 101 1.65 -5.01 -0.96
CA PHE A 101 3.00 -5.07 -1.51
C PHE A 101 3.96 -5.37 -0.37
N ASP A 102 4.36 -6.64 -0.23
CA ASP A 102 5.24 -7.04 0.86
C ASP A 102 6.67 -6.59 0.60
N CYS A 103 7.33 -6.04 1.62
CA CYS A 103 8.71 -5.59 1.52
C CYS A 103 9.70 -6.72 1.32
N ASP A 104 9.36 -7.93 1.76
CA ASP A 104 10.28 -9.06 1.76
C ASP A 104 10.46 -9.69 0.39
N HIS A 105 9.37 -9.87 -0.36
CA HIS A 105 9.36 -10.67 -1.57
C HIS A 105 8.73 -10.02 -2.76
N ILE A 106 8.10 -8.90 -2.61
CA ILE A 106 7.37 -8.19 -3.64
C ILE A 106 6.36 -9.06 -4.44
N PRO A 107 5.67 -10.05 -3.89
CA PRO A 107 4.46 -10.51 -4.55
C PRO A 107 3.35 -9.53 -4.23
N VAL A 108 2.73 -9.00 -5.26
CA VAL A 108 1.54 -8.16 -5.08
C VAL A 108 0.36 -9.10 -4.86
N ARG A 109 -0.32 -8.91 -3.73
CA ARG A 109 -1.58 -9.59 -3.44
C ARG A 109 -2.68 -8.56 -3.50
N SER A 110 -3.78 -8.90 -4.16
CA SER A 110 -4.91 -7.97 -4.26
C SER A 110 -6.22 -8.68 -3.98
N PHE A 111 -7.18 -7.94 -3.47
CA PHE A 111 -8.51 -8.45 -3.21
C PHE A 111 -9.53 -7.31 -3.24
N LEU A 112 -10.79 -7.68 -3.48
CA LEU A 112 -11.88 -6.72 -3.43
C LEU A 112 -12.16 -6.34 -1.99
N GLN A 113 -12.30 -5.04 -1.77
CA GLN A 113 -12.77 -4.50 -0.51
C GLN A 113 -14.27 -4.26 -0.63
N MET A 114 -15.02 -4.96 0.19
CA MET A 114 -16.47 -4.83 0.21
C MET A 114 -16.94 -4.25 1.52
#